data_0bc8ca9571a67b1207c27ebc34bd4d5d
#
_entry.id   0bc8ca9571a67b1207c27ebc34bd4d5d
#
_cell.length_a   1.000
_cell.length_b   1.000
_cell.length_c   1.000
_cell.angle_alpha   90.00
_cell.angle_beta   90.00
_cell.angle_gamma   90.00
#
_symmetry.space_group_name_H-M   'P 1'
#
loop_
_entity.id
_entity.type
_entity.pdbx_description
1 polymer ?
#
loop_
_entity_poly.entity_id
_entity_poly.type
_entity_poly.pdbx_seq_one_letter_code
_entity_poly.pdbx_strand_id
1 'polypeptide(L)'
;MSVARACVFSSLILSAVVVSLSGQQPSATAPAPPKVSGNVEHGRYLVENVVMCYECHSTRDPQGNIVPGTRFKGGPMPMRPSWNSDWPIQIPRIAGLPGYTDDAAMRLLTQGAIRWDGKQLRYPMPRFHMSPQDAADVIAYLRTL
;
A
#
# COMPACT_ATOMS: atom_id res chain seq x y z
N MET A 1 -88.12 -13.11 -5.29
CA MET A 1 -87.58 -11.75 -5.33
C MET A 1 -86.77 -11.56 -4.02
N SER A 2 -85.45 -11.68 -4.08
CA SER A 2 -84.58 -11.62 -2.90
C SER A 2 -83.41 -10.71 -3.20
N VAL A 3 -83.32 -9.60 -2.49
CA VAL A 3 -82.30 -8.57 -2.67
C VAL A 3 -81.12 -8.91 -1.72
N ALA A 4 -79.97 -9.27 -2.31
CA ALA A 4 -78.75 -9.47 -1.58
C ALA A 4 -78.05 -8.13 -1.31
N ARG A 5 -77.83 -7.83 -0.04
CA ARG A 5 -77.03 -6.68 0.41
C ARG A 5 -75.56 -7.06 0.37
N ALA A 6 -74.79 -6.34 -0.45
CA ALA A 6 -73.33 -6.43 -0.45
C ALA A 6 -72.73 -5.54 0.65
N CYS A 7 -72.03 -6.15 1.58
CA CYS A 7 -71.18 -5.46 2.55
C CYS A 7 -69.81 -5.17 1.92
N VAL A 8 -69.49 -3.91 1.76
CA VAL A 8 -68.14 -3.48 1.36
C VAL A 8 -67.28 -3.31 2.59
N PHE A 9 -66.32 -4.24 2.80
CA PHE A 9 -65.26 -4.07 3.78
C PHE A 9 -64.12 -3.25 3.22
N SER A 10 -64.01 -2.03 3.71
CA SER A 10 -62.90 -1.13 3.38
C SER A 10 -61.70 -1.51 4.28
N SER A 11 -60.73 -2.22 3.71
CA SER A 11 -59.50 -2.54 4.42
C SER A 11 -58.52 -1.36 4.28
N LEU A 12 -58.34 -0.61 5.37
CA LEU A 12 -57.23 0.37 5.48
C LEU A 12 -55.89 -0.41 5.66
N ILE A 13 -55.07 -0.39 4.63
CA ILE A 13 -53.69 -0.87 4.70
C ILE A 13 -52.85 0.25 5.28
N LEU A 14 -52.45 0.08 6.52
CA LEU A 14 -51.47 0.97 7.19
C LEU A 14 -50.07 0.59 6.74
N SER A 15 -49.50 1.33 5.76
CA SER A 15 -48.13 1.13 5.29
C SER A 15 -47.18 1.67 6.34
N ALA A 16 -46.54 0.79 7.11
CA ALA A 16 -45.44 1.13 8.00
C ALA A 16 -44.18 1.39 7.15
N VAL A 17 -43.75 2.65 7.06
CA VAL A 17 -42.46 3.02 6.51
C VAL A 17 -41.37 2.68 7.50
N VAL A 18 -40.64 1.59 7.26
CA VAL A 18 -39.44 1.25 8.02
C VAL A 18 -38.29 2.11 7.49
N VAL A 19 -37.97 3.17 8.19
CA VAL A 19 -36.76 3.97 7.93
C VAL A 19 -35.58 3.18 8.47
N SER A 20 -34.88 2.49 7.57
CA SER A 20 -33.61 1.85 7.89
C SER A 20 -32.53 2.95 8.06
N LEU A 21 -32.19 3.30 9.30
CA LEU A 21 -30.97 4.07 9.59
C LEU A 21 -29.78 3.16 9.27
N SER A 22 -29.23 3.29 8.08
CA SER A 22 -27.91 2.74 7.74
C SER A 22 -26.87 3.52 8.54
N GLY A 23 -26.51 3.02 9.70
CA GLY A 23 -25.39 3.54 10.48
C GLY A 23 -24.11 3.36 9.68
N GLN A 24 -23.59 4.44 9.09
CA GLN A 24 -22.24 4.49 8.58
C GLN A 24 -21.30 4.28 9.77
N GLN A 25 -20.76 3.07 9.87
CA GLN A 25 -19.63 2.84 10.77
C GLN A 25 -18.49 3.74 10.33
N PRO A 26 -17.95 4.59 11.21
CA PRO A 26 -16.73 5.32 10.88
C PRO A 26 -15.65 4.29 10.56
N SER A 27 -15.06 4.38 9.36
CA SER A 27 -13.90 3.58 8.99
C SER A 27 -12.85 3.79 10.07
N ALA A 28 -12.56 2.75 10.84
CA ALA A 28 -11.52 2.79 11.85
C ALA A 28 -10.20 3.12 11.13
N THR A 29 -9.76 4.35 11.25
CA THR A 29 -8.42 4.77 10.80
C THR A 29 -7.43 3.89 11.55
N ALA A 30 -6.67 3.09 10.82
CA ALA A 30 -5.63 2.25 11.41
C ALA A 30 -4.75 3.12 12.32
N PRO A 31 -4.38 2.66 13.52
CA PRO A 31 -3.53 3.42 14.44
C PRO A 31 -2.27 3.89 13.71
N ALA A 32 -1.86 5.13 13.96
CA ALA A 32 -0.61 5.63 13.45
C ALA A 32 0.55 4.74 13.96
N PRO A 33 1.51 4.37 13.11
CA PRO A 33 2.64 3.56 13.55
C PRO A 33 3.40 4.28 14.67
N PRO A 34 3.95 3.52 15.64
CA PRO A 34 4.71 4.11 16.73
C PRO A 34 5.90 4.90 16.17
N LYS A 35 6.13 6.10 16.70
CA LYS A 35 7.32 6.90 16.37
C LYS A 35 8.52 6.24 17.03
N VAL A 36 9.32 5.53 16.25
CA VAL A 36 10.59 4.94 16.67
C VAL A 36 11.74 5.70 16.03
N SER A 37 12.81 5.91 16.80
CA SER A 37 14.04 6.49 16.27
C SER A 37 14.79 5.43 15.46
N GLY A 38 15.14 5.75 14.23
CA GLY A 38 15.87 4.80 13.36
C GLY A 38 17.38 4.83 13.60
N ASN A 39 17.99 3.65 13.56
CA ASN A 39 19.44 3.46 13.58
C ASN A 39 19.94 3.35 12.13
N VAL A 40 20.73 4.33 11.67
CA VAL A 40 21.24 4.40 10.30
C VAL A 40 22.14 3.20 9.95
N GLU A 41 23.02 2.76 10.86
CA GLU A 41 23.93 1.65 10.60
C GLU A 41 23.21 0.30 10.49
N HIS A 42 22.23 0.06 11.35
CA HIS A 42 21.40 -1.13 11.24
C HIS A 42 20.52 -1.06 9.98
N GLY A 43 19.98 0.12 9.67
CA GLY A 43 19.26 0.34 8.42
C GLY A 43 20.10 0.07 7.18
N ARG A 44 21.38 0.49 7.18
CA ARG A 44 22.33 0.16 6.11
C ARG A 44 22.51 -1.34 5.96
N TYR A 45 22.70 -2.04 7.06
CA TYR A 45 22.83 -3.50 7.04
C TYR A 45 21.58 -4.17 6.45
N LEU A 46 20.40 -3.77 6.90
CA LEU A 46 19.14 -4.32 6.38
C LEU A 46 18.97 -4.06 4.89
N VAL A 47 19.20 -2.82 4.44
CA VAL A 47 18.97 -2.40 3.06
C VAL A 47 20.00 -2.99 2.08
N GLU A 48 21.26 -3.12 2.52
CA GLU A 48 22.33 -3.55 1.62
C GLU A 48 22.63 -5.04 1.69
N ASN A 49 22.38 -5.70 2.81
CA ASN A 49 22.84 -7.09 3.01
C ASN A 49 21.69 -8.07 3.23
N VAL A 50 20.55 -7.63 3.77
CA VAL A 50 19.42 -8.52 4.07
C VAL A 50 18.36 -8.44 2.97
N VAL A 51 17.85 -7.24 2.72
CA VAL A 51 16.77 -7.00 1.75
C VAL A 51 17.32 -6.74 0.35
N MET A 52 18.55 -6.22 0.26
CA MET A 52 19.25 -5.88 -1.00
C MET A 52 18.40 -5.01 -1.94
N CYS A 53 17.84 -3.94 -1.41
CA CYS A 53 16.93 -3.04 -2.14
C CYS A 53 17.54 -2.51 -3.44
N TYR A 54 18.87 -2.31 -3.48
CA TYR A 54 19.59 -1.84 -4.66
C TYR A 54 19.52 -2.82 -5.83
N GLU A 55 19.31 -4.12 -5.59
CA GLU A 55 19.22 -5.11 -6.67
C GLU A 55 18.11 -4.78 -7.66
N CYS A 56 16.99 -4.26 -7.15
CA CYS A 56 15.90 -3.78 -7.99
C CYS A 56 15.98 -2.26 -8.22
N HIS A 57 16.30 -1.48 -7.19
CA HIS A 57 16.24 -0.01 -7.26
C HIS A 57 17.50 0.65 -7.82
N SER A 58 18.12 0.02 -8.83
CA SER A 58 19.30 0.55 -9.55
C SER A 58 19.16 0.29 -11.05
N THR A 59 19.86 1.05 -11.86
CA THR A 59 19.92 0.79 -13.32
C THR A 59 20.92 -0.33 -13.60
N ARG A 60 20.57 -1.23 -14.51
CA ARG A 60 21.44 -2.31 -14.97
C ARG A 60 21.87 -2.13 -16.42
N ASP A 61 23.08 -2.57 -16.72
CA ASP A 61 23.58 -2.68 -18.08
C ASP A 61 23.00 -3.94 -18.78
N PRO A 62 23.24 -4.13 -20.08
CA PRO A 62 22.77 -5.32 -20.81
C PRO A 62 23.34 -6.65 -20.30
N GLN A 63 24.45 -6.63 -19.55
CA GLN A 63 25.05 -7.79 -18.91
C GLN A 63 24.47 -8.09 -17.54
N GLY A 64 23.56 -7.22 -17.05
CA GLY A 64 22.90 -7.36 -15.76
C GLY A 64 23.64 -6.75 -14.57
N ASN A 65 24.81 -6.10 -14.81
CA ASN A 65 25.55 -5.43 -13.74
C ASN A 65 24.91 -4.09 -13.38
N ILE A 66 25.02 -3.69 -12.12
CA ILE A 66 24.58 -2.37 -11.69
C ILE A 66 25.50 -1.30 -12.27
N VAL A 67 24.93 -0.34 -13.00
CA VAL A 67 25.67 0.79 -13.54
C VAL A 67 26.22 1.63 -12.39
N PRO A 68 27.53 1.94 -12.36
CA PRO A 68 28.13 2.75 -11.31
C PRO A 68 27.38 4.06 -11.07
N GLY A 69 27.18 4.42 -9.80
CA GLY A 69 26.50 5.65 -9.39
C GLY A 69 24.96 5.64 -9.51
N THR A 70 24.33 4.49 -9.85
CA THR A 70 22.87 4.38 -9.98
C THR A 70 22.20 3.65 -8.81
N ARG A 71 22.95 3.16 -7.82
CA ARG A 71 22.38 2.46 -6.66
C ARG A 71 21.31 3.30 -5.99
N PHE A 72 20.17 2.68 -5.73
CA PHE A 72 18.96 3.28 -5.14
C PHE A 72 18.30 4.43 -5.95
N LYS A 73 18.81 4.73 -7.16
CA LYS A 73 18.26 5.81 -8.01
C LYS A 73 17.16 5.34 -8.96
N GLY A 74 16.82 4.02 -8.91
CA GLY A 74 15.85 3.43 -9.81
C GLY A 74 16.38 3.24 -11.22
N GLY A 75 15.47 2.97 -12.16
CA GLY A 75 15.83 2.73 -13.56
C GLY A 75 14.74 2.02 -14.34
N PRO A 76 14.99 1.66 -15.60
CA PRO A 76 14.09 0.83 -16.36
C PRO A 76 13.95 -0.55 -15.73
N MET A 77 12.75 -1.12 -15.79
CA MET A 77 12.52 -2.50 -15.37
C MET A 77 13.23 -3.45 -16.34
N PRO A 78 14.17 -4.29 -15.87
CA PRO A 78 15.00 -5.12 -16.77
C PRO A 78 14.24 -6.26 -17.44
N MET A 79 13.11 -6.67 -16.88
CA MET A 79 12.28 -7.74 -17.43
C MET A 79 10.80 -7.46 -17.21
N ARG A 80 9.97 -7.94 -18.15
CA ARG A 80 8.52 -7.88 -18.05
C ARG A 80 7.94 -9.22 -18.43
N PRO A 81 7.20 -9.88 -17.52
CA PRO A 81 6.57 -11.14 -17.86
C PRO A 81 5.43 -10.93 -18.86
N SER A 82 5.30 -11.83 -19.83
CA SER A 82 4.28 -11.74 -20.88
C SER A 82 2.84 -11.92 -20.36
N TRP A 83 2.68 -12.54 -19.18
CA TRP A 83 1.37 -12.82 -18.57
C TRP A 83 0.83 -11.69 -17.67
N ASN A 84 1.59 -10.61 -17.45
CA ASN A 84 1.17 -9.52 -16.58
C ASN A 84 1.39 -8.15 -17.25
N SER A 85 0.31 -7.59 -17.80
CA SER A 85 0.32 -6.26 -18.43
C SER A 85 0.53 -5.11 -17.43
N ASP A 86 0.20 -5.32 -16.15
CA ASP A 86 0.31 -4.31 -15.09
C ASP A 86 1.70 -4.21 -14.47
N TRP A 87 2.66 -4.98 -15.00
CA TRP A 87 4.04 -4.92 -14.56
C TRP A 87 4.64 -3.54 -14.80
N PRO A 88 5.31 -2.93 -13.82
CA PRO A 88 5.87 -1.61 -13.99
C PRO A 88 6.97 -1.59 -15.06
N ILE A 89 7.06 -0.51 -15.81
CA ILE A 89 8.13 -0.29 -16.79
C ILE A 89 9.33 0.47 -16.19
N GLN A 90 9.10 1.10 -15.04
CA GLN A 90 10.09 1.88 -14.30
C GLN A 90 10.11 1.47 -12.84
N ILE A 91 11.31 1.37 -12.31
CA ILE A 91 11.59 1.17 -10.88
C ILE A 91 11.89 2.54 -10.28
N PRO A 92 11.19 2.97 -9.22
CA PRO A 92 11.39 4.29 -8.65
C PRO A 92 12.73 4.42 -7.92
N ARG A 93 13.23 5.64 -7.84
CA ARG A 93 14.28 6.02 -6.91
C ARG A 93 13.78 5.87 -5.48
N ILE A 94 14.59 5.29 -4.61
CA ILE A 94 14.34 5.21 -3.17
C ILE A 94 15.38 5.97 -2.33
N ALA A 95 16.51 6.35 -2.90
CA ALA A 95 17.46 7.26 -2.25
C ALA A 95 16.77 8.58 -1.87
N GLY A 96 16.77 8.92 -0.59
CA GLY A 96 16.06 10.08 -0.04
C GLY A 96 14.55 9.94 0.08
N LEU A 97 13.95 8.79 -0.30
CA LEU A 97 12.50 8.51 -0.24
C LEU A 97 11.63 9.62 -0.85
N PRO A 98 11.86 10.03 -2.12
CA PRO A 98 11.12 11.12 -2.72
C PRO A 98 9.62 10.81 -2.78
N GLY A 99 8.79 11.78 -2.36
CA GLY A 99 7.33 11.64 -2.34
C GLY A 99 6.77 10.84 -1.16
N TYR A 100 7.61 10.30 -0.27
CA TYR A 100 7.16 9.61 0.95
C TYR A 100 7.44 10.43 2.20
N THR A 101 6.45 10.58 3.05
CA THR A 101 6.65 10.91 4.47
C THR A 101 7.17 9.68 5.21
N ASP A 102 7.78 9.86 6.37
CA ASP A 102 8.25 8.71 7.17
C ASP A 102 7.09 7.81 7.60
N ASP A 103 5.93 8.37 7.92
CA ASP A 103 4.72 7.60 8.25
C ASP A 103 4.23 6.77 7.05
N ALA A 104 4.28 7.32 5.84
CA ALA A 104 3.89 6.58 4.64
C ALA A 104 4.90 5.46 4.31
N ALA A 105 6.19 5.73 4.47
CA ALA A 105 7.24 4.73 4.31
C ALA A 105 7.15 3.64 5.39
N MET A 106 6.86 4.03 6.63
CA MET A 106 6.62 3.10 7.73
C MET A 106 5.47 2.14 7.41
N ARG A 107 4.32 2.65 6.98
CA ARG A 107 3.18 1.79 6.59
C ARG A 107 3.54 0.86 5.43
N LEU A 108 4.26 1.35 4.43
CA LEU A 108 4.69 0.55 3.30
C LEU A 108 5.54 -0.65 3.74
N LEU A 109 6.45 -0.45 4.66
CA LEU A 109 7.39 -1.48 5.12
C LEU A 109 6.79 -2.41 6.18
N THR A 110 5.78 -1.97 6.95
CA THR A 110 5.19 -2.78 8.02
C THR A 110 3.87 -3.44 7.64
N GLN A 111 3.13 -2.92 6.65
CA GLN A 111 1.75 -3.35 6.34
C GLN A 111 1.60 -4.02 4.96
N GLY A 112 2.69 -4.46 4.35
CA GLY A 112 2.62 -5.23 3.12
C GLY A 112 2.49 -4.42 1.84
N ALA A 113 3.35 -3.43 1.66
CA ALA A 113 3.50 -2.68 0.40
C ALA A 113 2.30 -1.79 0.03
N ILE A 114 1.79 -1.05 1.02
CA ILE A 114 0.78 -0.02 0.81
C ILE A 114 1.46 1.29 0.43
N ARG A 115 1.10 1.85 -0.71
CA ARG A 115 1.59 3.14 -1.19
C ARG A 115 1.07 4.29 -0.31
N TRP A 116 1.68 5.46 -0.48
CA TRP A 116 1.25 6.71 0.15
C TRP A 116 -0.23 7.09 -0.14
N ASP A 117 -0.77 6.65 -1.30
CA ASP A 117 -2.16 6.88 -1.73
C ASP A 117 -3.13 5.77 -1.28
N GLY A 118 -2.72 4.88 -0.39
CA GLY A 118 -3.52 3.77 0.12
C GLY A 118 -3.66 2.57 -0.83
N LYS A 119 -3.11 2.66 -2.05
CA LYS A 119 -3.14 1.55 -3.01
C LYS A 119 -1.98 0.60 -2.76
N GLN A 120 -2.16 -0.64 -3.15
CA GLN A 120 -1.06 -1.61 -3.09
C GLN A 120 0.00 -1.33 -4.15
N LEU A 121 1.27 -1.56 -3.81
CA LEU A 121 2.34 -1.57 -4.79
C LEU A 121 2.17 -2.75 -5.74
N ARG A 122 2.56 -2.53 -6.99
CA ARG A 122 2.58 -3.58 -8.00
C ARG A 122 3.76 -4.52 -7.79
N TYR A 123 3.61 -5.77 -8.19
CA TYR A 123 4.76 -6.65 -8.34
C TYR A 123 5.79 -6.02 -9.31
N PRO A 124 7.10 -6.29 -9.13
CA PRO A 124 7.72 -7.28 -8.27
C PRO A 124 8.08 -6.80 -6.85
N MET A 125 7.71 -5.56 -6.46
CA MET A 125 8.03 -5.09 -5.11
C MET A 125 7.48 -6.05 -4.05
N PRO A 126 8.32 -6.63 -3.18
CA PRO A 126 7.87 -7.53 -2.12
C PRO A 126 6.94 -6.81 -1.13
N ARG A 127 6.05 -7.57 -0.53
CA ARG A 127 5.20 -7.08 0.57
C ARG A 127 5.92 -7.31 1.87
N PHE A 128 6.54 -6.27 2.37
CA PHE A 128 7.27 -6.32 3.64
C PHE A 128 6.32 -6.27 4.84
N HIS A 129 6.68 -6.99 5.88
CA HIS A 129 6.04 -6.98 7.19
C HIS A 129 7.13 -6.84 8.26
N MET A 130 7.91 -5.77 8.13
CA MET A 130 9.01 -5.48 9.04
C MET A 130 8.50 -5.13 10.43
N SER A 131 9.32 -5.32 11.45
CA SER A 131 9.06 -4.72 12.75
C SER A 131 9.06 -3.18 12.62
N PRO A 132 8.36 -2.44 13.49
CA PRO A 132 8.43 -0.99 13.48
C PRO A 132 9.85 -0.43 13.62
N GLN A 133 10.72 -1.12 14.37
CA GLN A 133 12.12 -0.71 14.54
C GLN A 133 12.91 -0.91 13.25
N ASP A 134 12.85 -2.09 12.63
CA ASP A 134 13.55 -2.35 11.36
C ASP A 134 13.10 -1.38 10.26
N ALA A 135 11.81 -1.10 10.18
CA ALA A 135 11.29 -0.14 9.22
C ALA A 135 11.82 1.28 9.47
N ALA A 136 11.89 1.72 10.74
CA ALA A 136 12.46 3.01 11.09
C ALA A 136 13.96 3.09 10.74
N ASP A 137 14.71 2.02 10.99
CA ASP A 137 16.13 1.93 10.66
C ASP A 137 16.35 2.00 9.15
N VAL A 138 15.58 1.27 8.37
CA VAL A 138 15.59 1.32 6.89
C VAL A 138 15.30 2.74 6.39
N ILE A 139 14.27 3.40 6.94
CA ILE A 139 13.90 4.77 6.58
C ILE A 139 15.05 5.73 6.91
N ALA A 140 15.61 5.63 8.11
CA ALA A 140 16.71 6.47 8.55
C ALA A 140 17.90 6.37 7.60
N TYR A 141 18.29 5.15 7.20
CA TYR A 141 19.37 4.96 6.24
C TYR A 141 19.02 5.51 4.85
N LEU A 142 17.87 5.19 4.29
CA LEU A 142 17.47 5.66 2.95
C LEU A 142 17.38 7.19 2.86
N ARG A 143 17.12 7.88 3.97
CA ARG A 143 17.14 9.36 4.06
C ARG A 143 18.55 9.95 3.97
N THR A 144 19.58 9.17 4.23
CA THR A 144 20.98 9.64 4.12
C THR A 144 21.53 9.56 2.69
N LEU A 145 20.83 8.92 1.76
CA LEU A 145 21.29 8.64 0.38
C LEU A 145 21.01 9.77 -0.64
#